data_f9e3ec4d4bafabee3cdc0300ae8371ec
#
_entry.id   f9e3ec4d4bafabee3cdc0300ae8371ec
#
_cell.length_a   1.000
_cell.length_b   1.000
_cell.length_c   1.000
_cell.angle_alpha   90.00
_cell.angle_beta   90.00
_cell.angle_gamma   90.00
#
_symmetry.space_group_name_H-M   'P 1'
#
loop_
_entity.id
_entity.type
_entity.pdbx_description
1 polymer ?
#
loop_
_entity_poly.entity_id
_entity_poly.type
_entity_poly.pdbx_seq_one_letter_code
_entity_poly.pdbx_strand_id
1 'polypeptide(L)'
;MKKTPNKRSYSKAQKAASREELRNELARRYYADYVQYVHMGRWKRARHLDLVCEKLESIIEGKTKRLMIFMPPRHGKSMTVTETFPSFYLGKNPEKRVIEISYSGDLAQQFGKRNRDKVEEFGPALFGHTISQVQATKTNWNLDNGMGGMISVGIGGSITGYGADLLIVDDPIKNRAEAESATYRDKLWDEYQSTVSTRLHAGGAIIIILTRWHEDDLAARLLNPEYGKVEDWDIISLPAICEDPATDPLGRELGEALWPAGGYDEAWAAQQKETVGTYAWSSLYMQTPTPSSGGMFKREWWKRWAALPSGLHDFIQSWDCTFKDKDGSDFVVGQVWARKGADRYLLDQVRGRMSFTETLDAMRGLSSKWPQTTRKLVEDKANGTAVIDVLKKEIPGIIPVEPFGGKVVRAHATTAVAEAGNVYIPAASACPWVMDFVEEMAAFPSGAHDDQVDCYSQANAYYNDNTFDIRSLIT
;
A
#
# COMPACT_ATOMS: atom_id res chain seq x y z
N MET A 1 59.32 29.49 20.75
CA MET A 1 58.80 29.49 19.35
C MET A 1 58.18 28.10 19.09
N LYS A 2 56.87 27.99 19.10
CA LYS A 2 56.16 26.75 18.75
C LYS A 2 56.03 26.71 17.22
N LYS A 3 56.65 25.72 16.57
CA LYS A 3 56.49 25.50 15.12
C LYS A 3 55.06 25.01 14.84
N THR A 4 54.28 25.80 14.08
CA THR A 4 53.00 25.41 13.50
C THR A 4 53.19 24.23 12.53
N PRO A 5 52.35 23.17 12.53
CA PRO A 5 52.50 22.09 11.57
C PRO A 5 52.15 22.54 10.17
N ASN A 6 53.08 22.25 9.24
CA ASN A 6 53.02 22.56 7.83
C ASN A 6 51.78 21.91 7.17
N LYS A 7 50.77 22.69 6.78
CA LYS A 7 49.63 22.21 5.98
C LYS A 7 50.12 21.72 4.63
N ARG A 8 50.28 20.42 4.42
CA ARG A 8 50.57 19.84 3.11
C ARG A 8 49.47 20.26 2.12
N SER A 9 49.82 21.06 1.14
CA SER A 9 48.95 21.39 0.01
C SER A 9 48.97 20.21 -0.96
N TYR A 10 47.91 19.42 -0.98
CA TYR A 10 47.72 18.34 -1.96
C TYR A 10 47.45 18.96 -3.35
N SER A 11 48.04 18.40 -4.41
CA SER A 11 47.74 18.76 -5.78
C SER A 11 46.28 18.40 -6.14
N LYS A 12 45.73 18.99 -7.20
CA LYS A 12 44.37 18.65 -7.68
C LYS A 12 44.23 17.13 -7.97
N ALA A 13 45.27 16.50 -8.53
CA ALA A 13 45.31 15.08 -8.82
C ALA A 13 45.29 14.20 -7.55
N GLN A 14 46.10 14.58 -6.52
CA GLN A 14 46.12 13.88 -5.24
C GLN A 14 44.79 14.00 -4.47
N LYS A 15 44.11 15.16 -4.56
CA LYS A 15 42.79 15.35 -3.98
C LYS A 15 41.70 14.56 -4.74
N ALA A 16 41.82 14.42 -6.05
CA ALA A 16 40.91 13.61 -6.87
C ALA A 16 41.08 12.13 -6.57
N ALA A 17 42.33 11.62 -6.54
CA ALA A 17 42.64 10.24 -6.15
C ALA A 17 42.10 9.88 -4.74
N SER A 18 42.36 10.76 -3.76
CA SER A 18 41.87 10.58 -2.40
C SER A 18 40.33 10.59 -2.29
N ARG A 19 39.62 11.32 -3.16
CA ARG A 19 38.13 11.29 -3.24
C ARG A 19 37.62 10.01 -3.87
N GLU A 20 38.30 9.50 -4.86
CA GLU A 20 37.92 8.25 -5.52
C GLU A 20 38.15 7.06 -4.58
N GLU A 21 39.26 7.00 -3.90
CA GLU A 21 39.53 5.99 -2.84
C GLU A 21 38.45 6.03 -1.75
N LEU A 22 38.03 7.21 -1.30
CA LEU A 22 36.97 7.35 -0.32
C LEU A 22 35.61 6.85 -0.85
N ARG A 23 35.29 7.16 -2.12
CA ARG A 23 34.07 6.67 -2.76
C ARG A 23 34.06 5.14 -2.88
N ASN A 24 35.17 4.56 -3.28
CA ASN A 24 35.33 3.10 -3.36
C ASN A 24 35.15 2.46 -1.99
N GLU A 25 35.73 3.03 -0.95
CA GLU A 25 35.61 2.54 0.41
C GLU A 25 34.15 2.64 0.94
N LEU A 26 33.45 3.75 0.67
CA LEU A 26 32.05 3.91 1.04
C LEU A 26 31.18 2.90 0.26
N ALA A 27 31.36 2.79 -1.05
CA ALA A 27 30.64 1.85 -1.90
C ALA A 27 30.89 0.40 -1.50
N ARG A 28 32.11 0.08 -1.03
CA ARG A 28 32.43 -1.25 -0.49
C ARG A 28 31.72 -1.54 0.83
N ARG A 29 31.52 -0.54 1.68
CA ARG A 29 30.97 -0.71 3.04
C ARG A 29 29.47 -0.67 3.07
N TYR A 30 28.87 0.32 2.41
CA TYR A 30 27.45 0.68 2.53
C TYR A 30 26.72 0.48 1.22
N TYR A 31 25.57 -0.15 1.31
CA TYR A 31 24.80 -0.51 0.12
C TYR A 31 24.25 0.71 -0.62
N ALA A 32 23.73 1.72 0.07
CA ALA A 32 23.25 2.94 -0.56
C ALA A 32 24.35 3.67 -1.37
N ASP A 33 25.57 3.71 -0.82
CA ASP A 33 26.73 4.28 -1.51
C ASP A 33 27.18 3.42 -2.71
N TYR A 34 27.08 2.09 -2.60
CA TYR A 34 27.31 1.18 -3.72
C TYR A 34 26.32 1.42 -4.87
N VAL A 35 25.02 1.49 -4.56
CA VAL A 35 23.99 1.75 -5.58
C VAL A 35 24.27 3.07 -6.30
N GLN A 36 24.55 4.13 -5.54
CA GLN A 36 24.88 5.43 -6.12
C GLN A 36 26.15 5.38 -6.99
N TYR A 37 27.16 4.63 -6.57
CA TYR A 37 28.42 4.46 -7.27
C TYR A 37 28.24 3.73 -8.61
N VAL A 38 27.64 2.56 -8.62
CA VAL A 38 27.50 1.72 -9.82
C VAL A 38 26.49 2.26 -10.84
N HIS A 39 25.55 3.10 -10.40
CA HIS A 39 24.60 3.76 -11.28
C HIS A 39 25.08 5.12 -11.80
N MET A 40 26.25 5.60 -11.39
CA MET A 40 26.89 6.84 -11.88
C MET A 40 25.93 8.04 -11.82
N GLY A 41 25.18 8.19 -10.73
CA GLY A 41 24.24 9.30 -10.50
C GLY A 41 22.87 9.16 -11.16
N ARG A 42 22.59 8.06 -11.87
CA ARG A 42 21.23 7.76 -12.39
C ARG A 42 20.28 7.33 -11.28
N TRP A 43 20.77 6.67 -10.23
CA TRP A 43 20.02 6.41 -9.01
C TRP A 43 20.12 7.63 -8.09
N LYS A 44 18.97 8.15 -7.69
CA LYS A 44 18.90 9.30 -6.79
C LYS A 44 18.54 8.84 -5.40
N ARG A 45 19.35 9.18 -4.43
CA ARG A 45 19.12 8.89 -3.02
C ARG A 45 17.83 9.54 -2.54
N ALA A 46 17.02 8.81 -1.79
CA ALA A 46 15.76 9.26 -1.23
C ALA A 46 15.46 8.49 0.06
N ARG A 47 14.73 9.10 1.00
CA ARG A 47 14.44 8.51 2.34
C ARG A 47 13.92 7.08 2.26
N HIS A 48 12.97 6.82 1.38
CA HIS A 48 12.40 5.48 1.18
C HIS A 48 13.40 4.47 0.59
N LEU A 49 14.29 4.92 -0.29
CA LEU A 49 15.34 4.06 -0.84
C LEU A 49 16.47 3.80 0.17
N ASP A 50 16.76 4.77 1.03
CA ASP A 50 17.70 4.59 2.15
C ASP A 50 17.18 3.53 3.13
N LEU A 51 15.89 3.59 3.50
CA LEU A 51 15.26 2.57 4.34
C LEU A 51 15.34 1.17 3.72
N VAL A 52 15.08 1.05 2.41
CA VAL A 52 15.22 -0.21 1.68
C VAL A 52 16.67 -0.69 1.72
N CYS A 53 17.65 0.20 1.51
CA CYS A 53 19.07 -0.15 1.56
C CYS A 53 19.48 -0.65 2.96
N GLU A 54 19.05 -0.01 4.04
CA GLU A 54 19.31 -0.44 5.42
C GLU A 54 18.76 -1.84 5.70
N LYS A 55 17.55 -2.13 5.23
CA LYS A 55 16.96 -3.46 5.37
C LYS A 55 17.68 -4.53 4.56
N LEU A 56 18.16 -4.19 3.38
CA LEU A 56 18.99 -5.09 2.58
C LEU A 56 20.36 -5.36 3.22
N GLU A 57 20.97 -4.37 3.86
CA GLU A 57 22.21 -4.57 4.64
C GLU A 57 21.99 -5.52 5.83
N SER A 58 20.81 -5.45 6.48
CA SER A 58 20.48 -6.38 7.57
C SER A 58 20.41 -7.85 7.14
N ILE A 59 20.11 -8.12 5.85
CA ILE A 59 20.19 -9.47 5.27
C ILE A 59 21.65 -9.95 5.19
N ILE A 60 22.57 -9.07 4.76
CA ILE A 60 24.00 -9.39 4.69
C ILE A 60 24.54 -9.70 6.10
N GLU A 61 24.07 -8.96 7.09
CA GLU A 61 24.42 -9.16 8.50
C GLU A 61 23.76 -10.40 9.14
N GLY A 62 22.85 -11.06 8.42
CA GLY A 62 22.11 -12.23 8.89
C GLY A 62 21.01 -11.93 9.92
N LYS A 63 20.69 -10.65 10.14
CA LYS A 63 19.65 -10.20 11.08
C LYS A 63 18.23 -10.40 10.51
N THR A 64 18.03 -10.08 9.23
CA THR A 64 16.76 -10.27 8.50
C THR A 64 16.91 -11.46 7.55
N LYS A 65 15.96 -12.38 7.59
CA LYS A 65 15.91 -13.55 6.68
C LYS A 65 14.67 -13.62 5.83
N ARG A 66 13.65 -12.86 6.16
CA ARG A 66 12.38 -12.77 5.43
C ARG A 66 12.04 -11.31 5.29
N LEU A 67 12.04 -10.80 4.08
CA LEU A 67 11.79 -9.38 3.80
C LEU A 67 10.73 -9.25 2.70
N MET A 68 9.68 -8.49 2.98
CA MET A 68 8.70 -8.06 1.97
C MET A 68 8.82 -6.55 1.75
N ILE A 69 8.79 -6.13 0.49
CA ILE A 69 8.85 -4.71 0.10
C ILE A 69 7.69 -4.41 -0.83
N PHE A 70 6.77 -3.55 -0.38
CA PHE A 70 5.63 -3.08 -1.15
C PHE A 70 5.82 -1.60 -1.44
N MET A 71 5.85 -1.24 -2.71
CA MET A 71 6.12 0.12 -3.16
C MET A 71 5.41 0.42 -4.48
N PRO A 72 4.99 1.68 -4.72
CA PRO A 72 4.37 2.07 -5.96
C PRO A 72 5.27 1.82 -7.19
N PRO A 73 4.67 1.66 -8.38
CA PRO A 73 5.44 1.60 -9.61
C PRO A 73 6.32 2.84 -9.79
N ARG A 74 7.50 2.67 -10.40
CA ARG A 74 8.45 3.75 -10.72
C ARG A 74 9.12 4.46 -9.55
N HIS A 75 8.97 4.00 -8.32
CA HIS A 75 9.63 4.57 -7.14
C HIS A 75 10.99 3.94 -6.82
N GLY A 76 11.63 3.26 -7.76
CA GLY A 76 13.02 2.80 -7.67
C GLY A 76 13.21 1.41 -7.07
N LYS A 77 12.13 0.65 -6.75
CA LYS A 77 12.23 -0.64 -6.06
C LYS A 77 13.12 -1.66 -6.79
N SER A 78 12.81 -1.99 -8.05
CA SER A 78 13.59 -3.02 -8.78
C SER A 78 15.02 -2.57 -9.07
N MET A 79 15.24 -1.27 -9.32
CA MET A 79 16.59 -0.74 -9.51
C MET A 79 17.45 -0.91 -8.24
N THR A 80 16.86 -0.64 -7.07
CA THR A 80 17.55 -0.74 -5.79
C THR A 80 17.70 -2.20 -5.34
N VAL A 81 16.70 -3.04 -5.52
CA VAL A 81 16.74 -4.41 -5.00
C VAL A 81 17.25 -5.39 -6.06
N THR A 82 16.45 -5.67 -7.08
CA THR A 82 16.70 -6.79 -8.02
C THR A 82 17.84 -6.52 -8.98
N GLU A 83 17.94 -5.28 -9.47
CA GLU A 83 18.96 -4.88 -10.44
C GLU A 83 20.35 -4.70 -9.85
N THR A 84 20.46 -4.51 -8.50
CA THR A 84 21.73 -4.08 -7.91
C THR A 84 22.13 -4.89 -6.67
N PHE A 85 21.20 -5.25 -5.80
CA PHE A 85 21.55 -5.92 -4.55
C PHE A 85 22.30 -7.25 -4.72
N PRO A 86 21.94 -8.13 -5.69
CA PRO A 86 22.69 -9.37 -5.92
C PRO A 86 24.19 -9.17 -6.13
N SER A 87 24.58 -8.14 -6.91
CA SER A 87 26.00 -7.86 -7.16
C SER A 87 26.76 -7.42 -5.90
N PHE A 88 26.12 -6.63 -5.03
CA PHE A 88 26.68 -6.24 -3.74
C PHE A 88 26.73 -7.42 -2.75
N TYR A 89 25.63 -8.19 -2.67
CA TYR A 89 25.55 -9.38 -1.82
C TYR A 89 26.65 -10.38 -2.13
N LEU A 90 26.88 -10.66 -3.42
CA LEU A 90 27.95 -11.56 -3.86
C LEU A 90 29.34 -10.94 -3.68
N GLY A 91 29.49 -9.63 -3.81
CA GLY A 91 30.74 -8.94 -3.47
C GLY A 91 31.11 -9.09 -1.99
N LYS A 92 30.12 -9.08 -1.09
CA LYS A 92 30.33 -9.30 0.35
C LYS A 92 30.45 -10.78 0.73
N ASN A 93 29.83 -11.66 -0.02
CA ASN A 93 29.72 -13.10 0.26
C ASN A 93 30.05 -13.91 -1.01
N PRO A 94 31.32 -13.96 -1.43
CA PRO A 94 31.69 -14.49 -2.72
C PRO A 94 31.50 -16.01 -2.90
N GLU A 95 31.17 -16.74 -1.87
CA GLU A 95 30.84 -18.19 -1.88
C GLU A 95 29.33 -18.48 -1.94
N LYS A 96 28.51 -17.43 -1.81
CA LYS A 96 27.05 -17.55 -1.74
C LYS A 96 26.39 -17.56 -3.12
N ARG A 97 25.18 -18.09 -3.20
CA ARG A 97 24.41 -18.17 -4.42
C ARG A 97 23.10 -17.39 -4.32
N VAL A 98 22.76 -16.71 -5.43
CA VAL A 98 21.51 -15.95 -5.56
C VAL A 98 20.65 -16.60 -6.65
N ILE A 99 19.36 -16.75 -6.35
CA ILE A 99 18.32 -17.02 -7.37
C ILE A 99 17.38 -15.84 -7.39
N GLU A 100 17.16 -15.28 -8.57
CA GLU A 100 16.20 -14.21 -8.83
C GLU A 100 15.09 -14.72 -9.75
N ILE A 101 13.84 -14.38 -9.40
CA ILE A 101 12.64 -14.85 -10.09
C ILE A 101 11.75 -13.63 -10.37
N SER A 102 11.42 -13.42 -11.66
CA SER A 102 10.52 -12.36 -12.12
C SER A 102 9.33 -12.98 -12.88
N TYR A 103 8.32 -12.17 -13.24
CA TYR A 103 7.16 -12.67 -13.98
C TYR A 103 7.51 -13.26 -15.37
N SER A 104 8.65 -12.89 -15.96
CA SER A 104 9.07 -13.41 -17.27
C SER A 104 10.57 -13.66 -17.37
N GLY A 105 10.94 -14.60 -18.23
CA GLY A 105 12.35 -14.90 -18.52
C GLY A 105 13.11 -13.72 -19.13
N ASP A 106 12.45 -12.88 -19.94
CA ASP A 106 13.09 -11.70 -20.55
C ASP A 106 13.46 -10.66 -19.50
N LEU A 107 12.60 -10.41 -18.51
CA LEU A 107 12.89 -9.49 -17.42
C LEU A 107 14.01 -10.04 -16.53
N ALA A 108 13.91 -11.30 -16.14
CA ALA A 108 14.93 -11.98 -15.36
C ALA A 108 16.32 -11.94 -16.07
N GLN A 109 16.35 -12.17 -17.39
CA GLN A 109 17.57 -12.04 -18.19
C GLN A 109 18.18 -10.63 -18.10
N GLN A 110 17.35 -9.58 -18.08
CA GLN A 110 17.84 -8.22 -17.93
C GLN A 110 18.47 -8.00 -16.55
N PHE A 111 17.83 -8.46 -15.48
CA PHE A 111 18.35 -8.33 -14.12
C PHE A 111 19.63 -9.15 -13.92
N GLY A 112 19.65 -10.39 -14.41
CA GLY A 112 20.85 -11.23 -14.37
C GLY A 112 22.03 -10.58 -15.08
N LYS A 113 21.80 -10.04 -16.30
CA LYS A 113 22.81 -9.31 -17.08
C LYS A 113 23.32 -8.07 -16.33
N ARG A 114 22.41 -7.24 -15.79
CA ARG A 114 22.80 -5.98 -15.11
C ARG A 114 23.63 -6.23 -13.84
N ASN A 115 23.32 -7.29 -13.10
CA ASN A 115 24.13 -7.70 -11.95
C ASN A 115 25.50 -8.23 -12.38
N ARG A 116 25.54 -9.08 -13.42
CA ARG A 116 26.79 -9.58 -13.98
C ARG A 116 27.69 -8.45 -14.42
N ASP A 117 27.18 -7.52 -15.23
CA ASP A 117 27.94 -6.39 -15.76
C ASP A 117 28.50 -5.51 -14.61
N LYS A 118 27.73 -5.32 -13.51
CA LYS A 118 28.23 -4.60 -12.32
C LYS A 118 29.38 -5.35 -11.62
N VAL A 119 29.28 -6.67 -11.49
CA VAL A 119 30.39 -7.46 -10.92
C VAL A 119 31.61 -7.42 -11.83
N GLU A 120 31.43 -7.50 -13.14
CA GLU A 120 32.53 -7.44 -14.12
C GLU A 120 33.25 -6.08 -14.07
N GLU A 121 32.50 -4.97 -14.03
CA GLU A 121 33.01 -3.60 -14.08
C GLU A 121 33.60 -3.13 -12.74
N PHE A 122 32.88 -3.36 -11.64
CA PHE A 122 33.21 -2.79 -10.33
C PHE A 122 33.72 -3.80 -9.31
N GLY A 123 33.47 -5.09 -9.52
CA GLY A 123 33.83 -6.16 -8.58
C GLY A 123 35.32 -6.22 -8.28
N PRO A 124 36.23 -6.20 -9.27
CA PRO A 124 37.68 -6.25 -9.02
C PRO A 124 38.17 -5.13 -8.11
N ALA A 125 37.72 -3.91 -8.32
CA ALA A 125 38.15 -2.74 -7.55
C ALA A 125 37.54 -2.68 -6.14
N LEU A 126 36.28 -3.10 -6.00
CA LEU A 126 35.55 -2.99 -4.73
C LEU A 126 35.71 -4.23 -3.85
N PHE A 127 35.67 -5.44 -4.43
CA PHE A 127 35.57 -6.70 -3.68
C PHE A 127 36.66 -7.70 -4.00
N GLY A 128 37.49 -7.47 -5.03
CA GLY A 128 38.56 -8.38 -5.44
C GLY A 128 38.08 -9.61 -6.22
N HIS A 129 36.85 -9.61 -6.72
CA HIS A 129 36.24 -10.69 -7.50
C HIS A 129 35.71 -10.20 -8.84
N THR A 130 35.68 -11.09 -9.83
CA THR A 130 35.14 -10.82 -11.14
C THR A 130 34.27 -11.99 -11.63
N ILE A 131 33.82 -11.95 -12.86
CA ILE A 131 33.01 -12.99 -13.46
C ILE A 131 33.91 -14.14 -13.97
N SER A 132 33.46 -15.37 -13.76
CA SER A 132 34.10 -16.59 -14.26
C SER A 132 34.14 -16.59 -15.79
N GLN A 133 35.26 -17.03 -16.37
CA GLN A 133 35.38 -17.24 -17.82
C GLN A 133 34.61 -18.48 -18.33
N VAL A 134 34.23 -19.39 -17.42
CA VAL A 134 33.59 -20.66 -17.78
C VAL A 134 32.06 -20.54 -17.80
N GLN A 135 31.47 -19.80 -16.84
CA GLN A 135 30.03 -19.65 -16.67
C GLN A 135 29.67 -18.17 -16.56
N ALA A 136 29.29 -17.55 -17.68
CA ALA A 136 29.10 -16.11 -17.82
C ALA A 136 27.89 -15.72 -18.67
N THR A 137 26.81 -16.53 -18.69
CA THR A 137 25.61 -16.19 -19.47
C THR A 137 24.83 -15.06 -18.79
N LYS A 138 23.85 -14.48 -19.48
CA LYS A 138 23.03 -13.39 -18.92
C LYS A 138 22.15 -13.85 -17.75
N THR A 139 21.77 -15.12 -17.75
CA THR A 139 20.83 -15.69 -16.77
C THR A 139 21.49 -16.61 -15.76
N ASN A 140 22.69 -17.08 -16.03
CA ASN A 140 23.44 -17.98 -15.14
C ASN A 140 24.92 -17.67 -15.24
N TRP A 141 25.50 -17.13 -14.18
CA TRP A 141 26.91 -16.77 -14.13
C TRP A 141 27.50 -17.01 -12.74
N ASN A 142 28.77 -17.29 -12.71
CA ASN A 142 29.54 -17.53 -11.49
C ASN A 142 30.61 -16.46 -11.30
N LEU A 143 31.07 -16.29 -10.06
CA LEU A 143 32.29 -15.57 -9.76
C LEU A 143 33.52 -16.38 -10.17
N ASP A 144 34.67 -15.73 -10.28
CA ASP A 144 35.96 -16.31 -10.64
C ASP A 144 36.48 -17.35 -9.65
N ASN A 145 35.99 -17.33 -8.40
CA ASN A 145 36.25 -18.38 -7.39
C ASN A 145 35.51 -19.70 -7.68
N GLY A 146 34.60 -19.75 -8.64
CA GLY A 146 33.81 -20.93 -9.02
C GLY A 146 32.71 -21.34 -8.04
N MET A 147 32.55 -20.65 -6.91
CA MET A 147 31.56 -20.97 -5.86
C MET A 147 30.33 -20.09 -5.92
N GLY A 148 30.51 -18.78 -5.79
CA GLY A 148 29.42 -17.81 -5.81
C GLY A 148 28.88 -17.59 -7.21
N GLY A 149 27.63 -17.14 -7.28
CA GLY A 149 27.00 -16.82 -8.57
C GLY A 149 25.51 -16.54 -8.46
N MET A 150 24.93 -16.21 -9.62
CA MET A 150 23.53 -15.83 -9.72
C MET A 150 22.85 -16.58 -10.87
N ILE A 151 21.58 -16.95 -10.60
CA ILE A 151 20.65 -17.47 -11.61
C ILE A 151 19.43 -16.58 -11.62
N SER A 152 18.98 -16.18 -12.82
CA SER A 152 17.80 -15.37 -13.04
C SER A 152 16.85 -16.08 -13.97
N VAL A 153 15.60 -16.28 -13.54
CA VAL A 153 14.58 -17.03 -14.28
C VAL A 153 13.21 -16.35 -14.19
N GLY A 154 12.37 -16.59 -15.20
CA GLY A 154 10.95 -16.29 -15.08
C GLY A 154 10.25 -17.30 -14.18
N ILE A 155 9.11 -16.94 -13.60
CA ILE A 155 8.28 -17.87 -12.83
C ILE A 155 7.94 -19.11 -13.65
N GLY A 156 8.04 -20.30 -13.05
CA GLY A 156 7.94 -21.60 -13.78
C GLY A 156 9.18 -21.96 -14.60
N GLY A 157 10.24 -21.16 -14.56
CA GLY A 157 11.52 -21.47 -15.19
C GLY A 157 12.29 -22.55 -14.45
N SER A 158 13.22 -23.24 -15.14
CA SER A 158 13.96 -24.35 -14.55
C SER A 158 15.03 -23.88 -13.57
N ILE A 159 14.78 -24.09 -12.28
CA ILE A 159 15.76 -23.92 -11.17
C ILE A 159 16.05 -25.23 -10.47
N THR A 160 15.59 -26.34 -11.00
CA THR A 160 15.81 -27.67 -10.43
C THR A 160 17.29 -28.00 -10.42
N GLY A 161 17.80 -28.48 -9.27
CA GLY A 161 19.22 -28.78 -9.09
C GLY A 161 20.08 -27.62 -8.62
N TYR A 162 19.55 -26.41 -8.54
CA TYR A 162 20.22 -25.25 -7.98
C TYR A 162 19.72 -24.98 -6.56
N GLY A 163 20.61 -24.47 -5.71
CA GLY A 163 20.29 -23.96 -4.38
C GLY A 163 20.70 -22.50 -4.25
N ALA A 164 20.12 -21.77 -3.29
CA ALA A 164 20.41 -20.38 -3.04
C ALA A 164 20.54 -20.06 -1.56
N ASP A 165 21.44 -19.13 -1.26
CA ASP A 165 21.53 -18.47 0.04
C ASP A 165 20.68 -17.22 0.10
N LEU A 166 20.34 -16.67 -1.06
CA LEU A 166 19.41 -15.53 -1.24
C LEU A 166 18.46 -15.82 -2.39
N LEU A 167 17.18 -15.80 -2.10
CA LEU A 167 16.09 -15.81 -3.09
C LEU A 167 15.48 -14.42 -3.20
N ILE A 168 15.27 -13.94 -4.43
CA ILE A 168 14.57 -12.70 -4.73
C ILE A 168 13.41 -13.02 -5.65
N VAL A 169 12.20 -12.63 -5.27
CA VAL A 169 10.99 -12.72 -6.10
C VAL A 169 10.54 -11.29 -6.39
N ASP A 170 10.68 -10.85 -7.63
CA ASP A 170 10.34 -9.48 -8.05
C ASP A 170 9.14 -9.48 -8.99
N ASP A 171 8.03 -8.91 -8.51
CA ASP A 171 6.77 -8.74 -9.23
C ASP A 171 6.40 -10.00 -10.07
N PRO A 172 6.09 -11.15 -9.44
CA PRO A 172 5.87 -12.43 -10.15
C PRO A 172 4.58 -12.45 -10.98
N ILE A 173 3.75 -11.41 -10.91
CA ILE A 173 2.52 -11.18 -11.69
C ILE A 173 2.73 -10.00 -12.62
N LYS A 174 2.47 -10.20 -13.90
CA LYS A 174 2.75 -9.22 -14.95
C LYS A 174 1.75 -8.07 -15.02
N ASN A 175 0.48 -8.38 -14.84
CA ASN A 175 -0.62 -7.44 -15.11
C ASN A 175 -1.89 -7.81 -14.33
N ARG A 176 -2.90 -6.93 -14.46
CA ARG A 176 -4.18 -7.09 -13.77
C ARG A 176 -4.93 -8.38 -14.16
N ALA A 177 -4.91 -8.77 -15.43
CA ALA A 177 -5.64 -9.96 -15.87
C ALA A 177 -5.11 -11.24 -15.22
N GLU A 178 -3.79 -11.34 -15.04
CA GLU A 178 -3.17 -12.43 -14.28
C GLU A 178 -3.50 -12.33 -12.78
N ALA A 179 -3.45 -11.13 -12.22
CA ALA A 179 -3.74 -10.90 -10.79
C ALA A 179 -5.20 -11.26 -10.43
N GLU A 180 -6.16 -10.94 -11.28
CA GLU A 180 -7.59 -11.25 -11.06
C GLU A 180 -7.91 -12.74 -11.30
N SER A 181 -7.04 -13.49 -11.97
CA SER A 181 -7.22 -14.92 -12.24
C SER A 181 -6.87 -15.76 -11.02
N ALA A 182 -7.88 -16.38 -10.38
CA ALA A 182 -7.66 -17.32 -9.28
C ALA A 182 -6.71 -18.46 -9.70
N THR A 183 -6.93 -19.04 -10.90
CA THR A 183 -6.08 -20.10 -11.45
C THR A 183 -4.61 -19.68 -11.57
N TYR A 184 -4.35 -18.41 -11.93
CA TYR A 184 -2.97 -17.92 -12.03
C TYR A 184 -2.35 -17.72 -10.65
N ARG A 185 -3.10 -17.17 -9.69
CA ARG A 185 -2.64 -17.03 -8.31
C ARG A 185 -2.37 -18.37 -7.64
N ASP A 186 -3.25 -19.37 -7.87
CA ASP A 186 -3.06 -20.74 -7.35
C ASP A 186 -1.81 -21.39 -7.96
N LYS A 187 -1.61 -21.26 -9.28
CA LYS A 187 -0.40 -21.74 -9.95
C LYS A 187 0.87 -21.08 -9.42
N LEU A 188 0.84 -19.77 -9.17
CA LEU A 188 1.97 -19.04 -8.59
C LEU A 188 2.26 -19.52 -7.16
N TRP A 189 1.22 -19.78 -6.38
CA TRP A 189 1.35 -20.32 -5.02
C TRP A 189 1.96 -21.73 -5.03
N ASP A 190 1.47 -22.62 -5.87
CA ASP A 190 2.00 -23.97 -6.02
C ASP A 190 3.47 -23.96 -6.45
N GLU A 191 3.83 -23.09 -7.40
CA GLU A 191 5.22 -22.93 -7.83
C GLU A 191 6.11 -22.40 -6.72
N TYR A 192 5.63 -21.42 -5.94
CA TYR A 192 6.37 -20.92 -4.79
C TYR A 192 6.60 -22.02 -3.75
N GLN A 193 5.59 -22.78 -3.40
CA GLN A 193 5.71 -23.84 -2.39
C GLN A 193 6.55 -25.03 -2.86
N SER A 194 6.30 -25.53 -4.07
CA SER A 194 6.91 -26.76 -4.56
C SER A 194 8.31 -26.56 -5.14
N THR A 195 8.56 -25.40 -5.73
CA THR A 195 9.79 -25.15 -6.49
C THR A 195 10.66 -24.09 -5.82
N VAL A 196 10.13 -22.88 -5.62
CA VAL A 196 10.94 -21.72 -5.19
C VAL A 196 11.45 -21.86 -3.76
N SER A 197 10.56 -22.08 -2.79
CA SER A 197 10.93 -22.18 -1.39
C SER A 197 11.90 -23.33 -1.10
N THR A 198 11.78 -24.43 -1.85
CA THR A 198 12.62 -25.61 -1.71
C THR A 198 14.08 -25.42 -2.18
N ARG A 199 14.36 -24.32 -2.86
CA ARG A 199 15.73 -23.98 -3.29
C ARG A 199 16.55 -23.27 -2.24
N LEU A 200 15.92 -22.77 -1.17
CA LEU A 200 16.63 -22.03 -0.15
C LEU A 200 17.50 -22.95 0.72
N HIS A 201 18.77 -22.62 0.84
CA HIS A 201 19.67 -23.29 1.77
C HIS A 201 19.27 -22.99 3.22
N ALA A 202 19.63 -23.88 4.15
CA ALA A 202 19.41 -23.65 5.56
C ALA A 202 20.06 -22.33 6.02
N GLY A 203 19.26 -21.46 6.63
CA GLY A 203 19.69 -20.13 7.06
C GLY A 203 19.73 -19.05 5.97
N GLY A 204 19.36 -19.38 4.74
CA GLY A 204 19.26 -18.41 3.65
C GLY A 204 18.11 -17.41 3.83
N ALA A 205 18.15 -16.34 3.04
CA ALA A 205 17.17 -15.25 3.07
C ALA A 205 16.27 -15.23 1.84
N ILE A 206 15.03 -14.74 2.03
CA ILE A 206 14.07 -14.49 0.93
C ILE A 206 13.68 -13.03 0.96
N ILE A 207 13.72 -12.39 -0.22
CA ILE A 207 13.18 -11.06 -0.47
C ILE A 207 12.01 -11.20 -1.44
N ILE A 208 10.85 -10.66 -1.08
CA ILE A 208 9.68 -10.56 -1.95
C ILE A 208 9.39 -9.10 -2.22
N ILE A 209 9.38 -8.72 -3.47
CA ILE A 209 9.10 -7.35 -3.91
C ILE A 209 7.82 -7.39 -4.73
N LEU A 210 6.82 -6.65 -4.30
CA LEU A 210 5.54 -6.63 -4.98
C LEU A 210 5.05 -5.21 -5.22
N THR A 211 4.41 -5.07 -6.37
CA THR A 211 3.33 -4.11 -6.54
C THR A 211 2.03 -4.85 -6.23
N ARG A 212 1.29 -4.40 -5.22
CA ARG A 212 0.12 -5.12 -4.72
C ARG A 212 -1.04 -5.01 -5.73
N TRP A 213 -1.31 -6.06 -6.48
CA TRP A 213 -2.39 -6.09 -7.49
C TRP A 213 -3.72 -6.58 -6.93
N HIS A 214 -3.68 -7.52 -6.00
CA HIS A 214 -4.85 -8.26 -5.52
C HIS A 214 -4.68 -8.59 -4.04
N GLU A 215 -5.79 -8.65 -3.28
CA GLU A 215 -5.77 -8.98 -1.85
C GLU A 215 -5.32 -10.42 -1.57
N ASP A 216 -5.56 -11.35 -2.51
CA ASP A 216 -5.09 -12.74 -2.45
C ASP A 216 -3.82 -12.92 -3.31
N ASP A 217 -2.84 -12.03 -3.18
CA ASP A 217 -1.54 -12.15 -3.83
C ASP A 217 -0.57 -13.05 -3.03
N LEU A 218 0.61 -13.30 -3.58
CA LEU A 218 1.63 -14.15 -2.93
C LEU A 218 1.95 -13.68 -1.51
N ALA A 219 2.07 -12.37 -1.27
CA ALA A 219 2.38 -11.85 0.05
C ALA A 219 1.22 -12.10 1.04
N ALA A 220 -0.02 -11.88 0.60
CA ALA A 220 -1.19 -12.15 1.43
C ALA A 220 -1.26 -13.62 1.85
N ARG A 221 -1.03 -14.55 0.92
CA ARG A 221 -1.03 -15.99 1.21
C ARG A 221 0.09 -16.38 2.17
N LEU A 222 1.27 -15.79 2.05
CA LEU A 222 2.40 -16.04 2.95
C LEU A 222 2.16 -15.51 4.38
N LEU A 223 1.32 -14.50 4.53
CA LEU A 223 0.96 -13.88 5.81
C LEU A 223 -0.33 -14.46 6.42
N ASN A 224 -1.07 -15.28 5.68
CA ASN A 224 -2.31 -15.89 6.15
C ASN A 224 -2.08 -17.31 6.68
N PRO A 225 -2.37 -17.58 7.97
CA PRO A 225 -2.18 -18.90 8.59
C PRO A 225 -3.02 -20.02 7.96
N GLU A 226 -4.06 -19.71 7.19
CA GLU A 226 -4.83 -20.70 6.44
C GLU A 226 -4.02 -21.40 5.34
N TYR A 227 -3.01 -20.73 4.80
CA TYR A 227 -2.12 -21.28 3.77
C TYR A 227 -0.89 -22.00 4.34
N GLY A 228 -0.69 -22.00 5.65
CA GLY A 228 0.41 -22.69 6.29
C GLY A 228 1.03 -21.91 7.45
N LYS A 229 2.22 -22.32 7.87
CA LYS A 229 2.93 -21.63 8.93
C LYS A 229 3.41 -20.26 8.46
N VAL A 230 2.93 -19.21 9.10
CA VAL A 230 3.45 -17.85 8.87
C VAL A 230 4.84 -17.73 9.46
N GLU A 231 5.81 -17.36 8.61
CA GLU A 231 7.17 -17.03 9.04
C GLU A 231 7.23 -15.59 9.57
N ASP A 232 8.32 -15.25 10.25
CA ASP A 232 8.56 -13.90 10.77
C ASP A 232 9.08 -12.97 9.65
N TRP A 233 8.16 -12.31 8.97
CA TRP A 233 8.43 -11.41 7.86
C TRP A 233 8.63 -9.96 8.34
N ASP A 234 9.78 -9.40 8.01
CA ASP A 234 10.01 -7.96 8.09
C ASP A 234 9.34 -7.31 6.87
N ILE A 235 8.41 -6.39 7.09
CA ILE A 235 7.57 -5.83 6.02
C ILE A 235 7.79 -4.32 5.91
N ILE A 236 8.18 -3.87 4.71
CA ILE A 236 8.23 -2.46 4.34
C ILE A 236 7.06 -2.20 3.40
N SER A 237 6.04 -1.49 3.86
CA SER A 237 4.94 -1.01 3.04
C SER A 237 5.01 0.51 2.92
N LEU A 238 5.14 0.99 1.69
CA LEU A 238 5.39 2.39 1.38
C LEU A 238 4.34 2.90 0.40
N PRO A 239 3.19 3.41 0.88
CA PRO A 239 2.18 4.00 0.02
C PRO A 239 2.68 5.30 -0.64
N ALA A 240 2.14 5.63 -1.82
CA ALA A 240 2.49 6.85 -2.55
C ALA A 240 2.21 8.13 -1.75
N ILE A 241 1.14 8.11 -0.95
CA ILE A 241 0.74 9.18 -0.03
C ILE A 241 0.62 8.59 1.37
N CYS A 242 1.12 9.28 2.38
CA CYS A 242 0.96 8.87 3.76
C CYS A 242 -0.50 9.08 4.21
N GLU A 243 -1.19 8.02 4.61
CA GLU A 243 -2.55 8.07 5.15
C GLU A 243 -2.57 7.91 6.67
N ASP A 244 -1.55 7.30 7.26
CA ASP A 244 -1.42 7.12 8.71
C ASP A 244 0.03 7.37 9.16
N PRO A 245 0.33 8.56 9.71
CA PRO A 245 1.65 8.88 10.23
C PRO A 245 2.13 7.97 11.37
N ALA A 246 1.20 7.36 12.11
CA ALA A 246 1.56 6.52 13.26
C ALA A 246 2.19 5.19 12.84
N THR A 247 1.87 4.70 11.66
CA THR A 247 2.39 3.45 11.09
C THR A 247 3.34 3.65 9.92
N ASP A 248 3.53 4.89 9.47
CA ASP A 248 4.43 5.19 8.35
C ASP A 248 5.90 4.95 8.74
N PRO A 249 6.61 4.04 8.05
CA PRO A 249 7.99 3.68 8.42
C PRO A 249 9.00 4.80 8.19
N LEU A 250 8.63 5.87 7.47
CA LEU A 250 9.46 7.04 7.22
C LEU A 250 9.11 8.22 8.16
N GLY A 251 8.03 8.09 8.96
CA GLY A 251 7.51 9.17 9.79
C GLY A 251 7.08 10.37 8.96
N ARG A 252 6.41 10.12 7.82
CA ARG A 252 5.83 11.17 6.98
C ARG A 252 4.61 11.77 7.65
N GLU A 253 4.39 13.04 7.35
CA GLU A 253 3.15 13.69 7.74
C GLU A 253 1.97 13.19 6.89
N LEU A 254 0.77 13.39 7.41
CA LEU A 254 -0.44 13.03 6.71
C LEU A 254 -0.56 13.76 5.37
N GLY A 255 -0.81 13.01 4.29
CA GLY A 255 -0.88 13.57 2.94
C GLY A 255 0.48 13.77 2.26
N GLU A 256 1.60 13.57 2.97
CA GLU A 256 2.95 13.71 2.41
C GLU A 256 3.22 12.63 1.36
N ALA A 257 3.69 13.05 0.19
CA ALA A 257 4.04 12.14 -0.89
C ALA A 257 5.35 11.38 -0.61
N LEU A 258 5.48 10.17 -1.19
CA LEU A 258 6.63 9.30 -0.96
C LEU A 258 7.92 9.86 -1.56
N TRP A 259 7.85 10.49 -2.75
CA TRP A 259 9.04 10.96 -3.45
C TRP A 259 8.84 12.26 -4.24
N PRO A 260 8.56 13.40 -3.60
CA PRO A 260 8.38 14.68 -4.28
C PRO A 260 9.61 15.09 -5.11
N ALA A 261 10.82 14.87 -4.58
CA ALA A 261 12.08 15.20 -5.29
C ALA A 261 12.29 14.35 -6.56
N GLY A 262 11.60 13.23 -6.71
CA GLY A 262 11.57 12.38 -7.90
C GLY A 262 10.53 12.82 -8.93
N GLY A 263 9.71 13.82 -8.62
CA GLY A 263 8.57 14.26 -9.43
C GLY A 263 7.26 13.53 -9.12
N TYR A 264 7.21 12.81 -8.00
CA TYR A 264 6.03 12.09 -7.51
C TYR A 264 5.50 12.80 -6.26
N ASP A 265 5.06 14.04 -6.45
CA ASP A 265 4.47 14.90 -5.42
C ASP A 265 2.96 14.67 -5.27
N GLU A 266 2.32 15.43 -4.40
CA GLU A 266 0.89 15.33 -4.10
C GLU A 266 0.02 15.68 -5.33
N ALA A 267 0.46 16.63 -6.15
CA ALA A 267 -0.25 17.02 -7.38
C ALA A 267 -0.21 15.90 -8.42
N TRP A 268 0.97 15.27 -8.60
CA TRP A 268 1.10 14.06 -9.41
C TRP A 268 0.21 12.93 -8.89
N ALA A 269 0.18 12.73 -7.58
CA ALA A 269 -0.63 11.66 -6.97
C ALA A 269 -2.13 11.86 -7.23
N ALA A 270 -2.64 13.09 -7.10
CA ALA A 270 -4.02 13.42 -7.41
C ALA A 270 -4.35 13.14 -8.89
N GLN A 271 -3.51 13.61 -9.82
CA GLN A 271 -3.68 13.37 -11.26
C GLN A 271 -3.59 11.88 -11.60
N GLN A 272 -2.67 11.15 -10.97
CA GLN A 272 -2.50 9.71 -11.21
C GLN A 272 -3.72 8.92 -10.71
N LYS A 273 -4.27 9.28 -9.54
CA LYS A 273 -5.51 8.68 -9.01
C LYS A 273 -6.68 8.85 -9.99
N GLU A 274 -6.84 10.03 -10.55
CA GLU A 274 -7.87 10.29 -11.59
C GLU A 274 -7.64 9.43 -12.84
N THR A 275 -6.38 9.29 -13.25
CA THR A 275 -6.02 8.54 -14.47
C THR A 275 -6.26 7.05 -14.34
N VAL A 276 -5.86 6.43 -13.23
CA VAL A 276 -5.93 4.97 -13.07
C VAL A 276 -7.23 4.50 -12.40
N GLY A 277 -7.96 5.41 -11.76
CA GLY A 277 -9.15 5.15 -10.96
C GLY A 277 -8.85 4.63 -9.56
N THR A 278 -9.83 4.77 -8.67
CA THR A 278 -9.66 4.54 -7.23
C THR A 278 -9.22 3.11 -6.91
N TYR A 279 -9.78 2.10 -7.59
CA TYR A 279 -9.40 0.70 -7.36
C TYR A 279 -7.91 0.42 -7.66
N ALA A 280 -7.42 0.85 -8.83
CA ALA A 280 -6.01 0.65 -9.19
C ALA A 280 -5.08 1.52 -8.34
N TRP A 281 -5.53 2.71 -7.95
CA TRP A 281 -4.82 3.57 -7.03
C TRP A 281 -4.62 2.91 -5.67
N SER A 282 -5.69 2.43 -5.02
CA SER A 282 -5.62 1.74 -3.73
C SER A 282 -4.69 0.53 -3.77
N SER A 283 -4.77 -0.27 -4.83
CA SER A 283 -3.93 -1.47 -4.97
C SER A 283 -2.46 -1.12 -5.22
N LEU A 284 -2.17 -0.46 -6.34
CA LEU A 284 -0.81 -0.31 -6.85
C LEU A 284 -0.02 0.82 -6.16
N TYR A 285 -0.72 1.88 -5.78
CA TYR A 285 -0.07 3.07 -5.25
C TYR A 285 -0.17 3.18 -3.73
N MET A 286 -1.29 2.74 -3.15
CA MET A 286 -1.48 2.77 -1.70
C MET A 286 -1.13 1.44 -1.00
N GLN A 287 -0.80 0.40 -1.75
CA GLN A 287 -0.43 -0.94 -1.26
C GLN A 287 -1.56 -1.65 -0.49
N THR A 288 -2.81 -1.22 -0.66
CA THR A 288 -4.01 -1.76 -0.01
C THR A 288 -4.98 -2.33 -1.05
N PRO A 289 -4.65 -3.49 -1.66
CA PRO A 289 -5.54 -4.13 -2.63
C PRO A 289 -6.84 -4.59 -1.96
N THR A 290 -7.94 -4.41 -2.67
CA THR A 290 -9.28 -4.86 -2.25
C THR A 290 -9.87 -5.79 -3.30
N PRO A 291 -10.80 -6.71 -2.94
CA PRO A 291 -11.46 -7.56 -3.93
C PRO A 291 -12.09 -6.76 -5.06
N SER A 292 -11.94 -7.22 -6.30
CA SER A 292 -12.57 -6.57 -7.46
C SER A 292 -14.10 -6.52 -7.35
N SER A 293 -14.71 -7.56 -6.78
CA SER A 293 -16.14 -7.61 -6.44
C SER A 293 -16.51 -6.78 -5.22
N GLY A 294 -15.55 -6.45 -4.35
CA GLY A 294 -15.74 -5.87 -3.02
C GLY A 294 -15.69 -6.93 -1.92
N GLY A 295 -15.42 -6.47 -0.70
CA GLY A 295 -15.41 -7.28 0.52
C GLY A 295 -16.83 -7.63 1.01
N MET A 296 -17.20 -7.14 2.20
CA MET A 296 -18.53 -7.32 2.76
C MET A 296 -19.63 -6.68 1.90
N PHE A 297 -19.37 -5.53 1.29
CA PHE A 297 -20.24 -4.86 0.35
C PHE A 297 -19.69 -5.00 -1.07
N LYS A 298 -20.51 -5.59 -1.98
CA LYS A 298 -20.08 -5.76 -3.37
C LYS A 298 -20.32 -4.49 -4.18
N ARG A 299 -19.37 -4.16 -5.09
CA ARG A 299 -19.45 -2.95 -5.92
C ARG A 299 -20.69 -2.91 -6.82
N GLU A 300 -21.14 -4.07 -7.30
CA GLU A 300 -22.32 -4.21 -8.12
C GLU A 300 -23.66 -4.01 -7.41
N TRP A 301 -23.69 -4.01 -6.07
CA TRP A 301 -24.93 -3.84 -5.31
C TRP A 301 -25.47 -2.40 -5.38
N TRP A 302 -24.58 -1.41 -5.65
CA TRP A 302 -24.92 0.01 -5.62
C TRP A 302 -25.60 0.45 -6.89
N LYS A 303 -26.92 0.70 -6.85
CA LYS A 303 -27.64 1.34 -7.94
C LYS A 303 -27.31 2.83 -8.02
N ARG A 304 -27.31 3.38 -9.22
CA ARG A 304 -26.99 4.78 -9.44
C ARG A 304 -28.23 5.57 -9.79
N TRP A 305 -28.36 6.77 -9.17
CA TRP A 305 -29.37 7.73 -9.60
C TRP A 305 -28.69 8.93 -10.28
N ALA A 306 -29.28 9.39 -11.40
CA ALA A 306 -28.90 10.62 -12.08
C ALA A 306 -29.89 11.75 -11.77
N ALA A 307 -31.15 11.39 -11.46
CA ALA A 307 -32.20 12.32 -11.02
C ALA A 307 -32.97 11.64 -9.88
N LEU A 308 -33.27 12.41 -8.84
CA LEU A 308 -34.01 11.91 -7.69
C LEU A 308 -35.47 11.68 -8.03
N PRO A 309 -36.08 10.56 -7.63
CA PRO A 309 -37.50 10.32 -7.86
C PRO A 309 -38.35 11.25 -7.00
N SER A 310 -39.56 11.55 -7.48
CA SER A 310 -40.59 12.20 -6.67
C SER A 310 -41.05 11.26 -5.52
N GLY A 311 -41.54 11.87 -4.42
CA GLY A 311 -42.07 11.11 -3.29
C GLY A 311 -41.03 10.53 -2.32
N LEU A 312 -39.83 11.05 -2.35
CA LEU A 312 -38.86 10.81 -1.28
C LEU A 312 -39.38 11.37 0.05
N HIS A 313 -39.20 10.61 1.12
CA HIS A 313 -39.63 10.97 2.45
C HIS A 313 -38.62 10.44 3.49
N ASP A 314 -38.85 10.77 4.77
CA ASP A 314 -38.03 10.34 5.90
C ASP A 314 -36.53 10.70 5.71
N PHE A 315 -36.29 12.01 5.46
CA PHE A 315 -34.96 12.55 5.29
C PHE A 315 -34.23 12.58 6.64
N ILE A 316 -33.06 11.96 6.68
CA ILE A 316 -32.21 11.92 7.86
C ILE A 316 -30.77 12.31 7.52
N GLN A 317 -30.02 12.70 8.54
CA GLN A 317 -28.56 12.74 8.49
C GLN A 317 -28.01 11.65 9.39
N SER A 318 -26.85 11.10 9.02
CA SER A 318 -26.06 10.18 9.84
C SER A 318 -24.63 10.68 9.94
N TRP A 319 -24.13 10.79 11.15
CA TRP A 319 -22.85 11.40 11.45
C TRP A 319 -21.96 10.46 12.26
N ASP A 320 -20.72 10.28 11.78
CA ASP A 320 -19.59 9.82 12.55
C ASP A 320 -18.67 11.03 12.80
N CYS A 321 -18.49 11.37 14.08
CA CYS A 321 -17.74 12.54 14.53
C CYS A 321 -16.44 12.15 15.20
N THR A 322 -15.75 11.12 14.73
CA THR A 322 -14.47 10.70 15.29
C THR A 322 -13.39 11.71 14.91
N PHE A 323 -12.92 12.52 15.84
CA PHE A 323 -11.77 13.38 15.67
C PHE A 323 -10.81 13.19 16.84
N LYS A 324 -9.49 13.27 16.58
CA LYS A 324 -8.43 13.28 17.60
C LYS A 324 -7.63 14.57 17.47
N ASP A 325 -7.28 15.16 18.58
CA ASP A 325 -6.51 16.41 18.63
C ASP A 325 -5.03 16.28 18.19
N LYS A 326 -4.63 15.16 17.62
CA LYS A 326 -3.25 14.90 17.15
C LYS A 326 -3.24 14.15 15.82
N ASP A 327 -2.25 14.47 14.98
CA ASP A 327 -1.98 13.93 13.65
C ASP A 327 -2.27 12.43 13.51
N GLY A 328 -3.11 12.06 12.51
CA GLY A 328 -3.50 10.68 12.23
C GLY A 328 -4.96 10.35 12.55
N SER A 329 -5.85 11.35 12.66
CA SER A 329 -7.27 11.12 12.95
C SER A 329 -8.05 10.53 11.77
N ASP A 330 -9.06 9.73 12.11
CA ASP A 330 -10.10 9.25 11.22
C ASP A 330 -10.87 10.43 10.60
N PHE A 331 -11.66 10.17 9.56
CA PHE A 331 -12.47 11.21 8.94
C PHE A 331 -13.74 11.48 9.75
N VAL A 332 -14.14 12.74 9.83
CA VAL A 332 -15.52 13.08 10.15
C VAL A 332 -16.36 12.90 8.89
N VAL A 333 -17.44 12.16 9.01
CA VAL A 333 -18.36 11.90 7.91
C VAL A 333 -19.80 12.27 8.31
N GLY A 334 -20.49 12.99 7.41
CA GLY A 334 -21.91 13.26 7.52
C GLY A 334 -22.62 12.89 6.21
N GLN A 335 -23.59 12.00 6.29
CA GLN A 335 -24.38 11.54 5.13
C GLN A 335 -25.82 11.98 5.25
N VAL A 336 -26.42 12.34 4.09
CA VAL A 336 -27.86 12.64 3.96
C VAL A 336 -28.56 11.52 3.23
N TRP A 337 -29.56 10.96 3.86
CA TRP A 337 -30.36 9.85 3.35
C TRP A 337 -31.83 10.18 3.25
N ALA A 338 -32.52 9.57 2.30
CA ALA A 338 -33.97 9.54 2.21
C ALA A 338 -34.45 8.17 1.72
N ARG A 339 -35.73 7.88 1.88
CA ARG A 339 -36.31 6.64 1.37
C ARG A 339 -37.55 6.85 0.52
N LYS A 340 -37.86 5.84 -0.32
CA LYS A 340 -39.09 5.71 -1.05
C LYS A 340 -39.52 4.26 -1.05
N GLY A 341 -40.50 3.91 -0.22
CA GLY A 341 -40.83 2.50 0.03
C GLY A 341 -39.65 1.77 0.68
N ALA A 342 -39.21 0.68 0.06
CA ALA A 342 -38.03 -0.10 0.49
C ALA A 342 -36.70 0.51 0.05
N ASP A 343 -36.72 1.38 -0.97
CA ASP A 343 -35.53 1.96 -1.56
C ASP A 343 -34.96 3.09 -0.69
N ARG A 344 -33.64 3.16 -0.60
CA ARG A 344 -32.87 4.12 0.21
C ARG A 344 -31.91 4.87 -0.70
N TYR A 345 -31.88 6.17 -0.54
CA TYR A 345 -31.13 7.09 -1.41
C TYR A 345 -30.12 7.86 -0.60
N LEU A 346 -28.83 7.68 -0.89
CA LEU A 346 -27.77 8.56 -0.43
C LEU A 346 -27.84 9.82 -1.31
N LEU A 347 -28.11 10.97 -0.70
CA LEU A 347 -28.36 12.22 -1.40
C LEU A 347 -27.13 13.13 -1.44
N ASP A 348 -26.41 13.18 -0.32
CA ASP A 348 -25.27 14.08 -0.14
C ASP A 348 -24.31 13.53 0.92
N GLN A 349 -23.08 13.99 0.90
CA GLN A 349 -22.08 13.65 1.88
C GLN A 349 -21.10 14.79 2.10
N VAL A 350 -20.70 14.97 3.34
CA VAL A 350 -19.50 15.71 3.73
C VAL A 350 -18.53 14.72 4.36
N ARG A 351 -17.27 14.78 3.97
CA ARG A 351 -16.19 13.97 4.51
C ARG A 351 -14.92 14.80 4.56
N GLY A 352 -14.26 14.82 5.68
CA GLY A 352 -13.01 15.56 5.84
C GLY A 352 -12.37 15.26 7.19
N ARG A 353 -11.09 15.56 7.30
CA ARG A 353 -10.41 15.62 8.58
C ARG A 353 -10.72 16.98 9.17
N MET A 354 -11.50 17.00 10.23
CA MET A 354 -12.09 18.20 10.78
C MET A 354 -11.76 18.32 12.27
N SER A 355 -11.38 19.51 12.69
CA SER A 355 -11.37 19.90 14.09
C SER A 355 -12.81 19.94 14.64
N PHE A 356 -12.93 20.06 15.95
CA PHE A 356 -14.24 20.20 16.61
C PHE A 356 -15.08 21.34 16.01
N THR A 357 -14.48 22.53 15.83
CA THR A 357 -15.19 23.69 15.29
C THR A 357 -15.62 23.47 13.84
N GLU A 358 -14.74 22.91 13.00
CA GLU A 358 -15.06 22.60 11.62
C GLU A 358 -16.17 21.53 11.51
N THR A 359 -16.20 20.55 12.42
CA THR A 359 -17.28 19.57 12.52
C THR A 359 -18.62 20.21 12.83
N LEU A 360 -18.66 21.16 13.78
CA LEU A 360 -19.87 21.93 14.09
C LEU A 360 -20.35 22.71 12.87
N ASP A 361 -19.45 23.37 12.15
CA ASP A 361 -19.78 24.16 10.96
C ASP A 361 -20.22 23.28 9.80
N ALA A 362 -19.61 22.12 9.60
CA ALA A 362 -20.02 21.12 8.62
C ALA A 362 -21.47 20.64 8.89
N MET A 363 -21.81 20.34 10.14
CA MET A 363 -23.15 19.90 10.52
C MET A 363 -24.19 21.01 10.33
N ARG A 364 -23.86 22.26 10.68
CA ARG A 364 -24.70 23.45 10.41
C ARG A 364 -24.92 23.62 8.90
N GLY A 365 -23.85 23.55 8.11
CA GLY A 365 -23.87 23.69 6.65
C GLY A 365 -24.75 22.62 5.99
N LEU A 366 -24.53 21.34 6.33
CA LEU A 366 -25.31 20.24 5.77
C LEU A 366 -26.78 20.31 6.20
N SER A 367 -27.09 20.73 7.42
CA SER A 367 -28.46 20.92 7.91
C SER A 367 -29.16 22.08 7.21
N SER A 368 -28.45 23.16 6.90
CA SER A 368 -28.98 24.29 6.12
C SER A 368 -29.23 23.92 4.66
N LYS A 369 -28.35 23.13 4.05
CA LYS A 369 -28.48 22.63 2.67
C LYS A 369 -29.65 21.66 2.52
N TRP A 370 -29.93 20.86 3.55
CA TRP A 370 -30.98 19.85 3.57
C TRP A 370 -31.99 20.09 4.71
N PRO A 371 -32.81 21.16 4.64
CA PRO A 371 -33.75 21.50 5.70
C PRO A 371 -34.86 20.45 5.90
N GLN A 372 -35.06 19.55 4.92
CA GLN A 372 -36.00 18.43 5.04
C GLN A 372 -35.55 17.35 6.04
N THR A 373 -34.25 17.33 6.41
CA THR A 373 -33.74 16.36 7.36
C THR A 373 -34.21 16.70 8.77
N THR A 374 -35.25 15.98 9.22
CA THR A 374 -35.84 16.20 10.54
C THR A 374 -35.09 15.48 11.68
N ARG A 375 -34.27 14.50 11.34
CA ARG A 375 -33.50 13.69 12.30
C ARG A 375 -32.03 13.67 11.89
N LYS A 376 -31.13 13.88 12.87
CA LYS A 376 -29.67 13.83 12.71
C LYS A 376 -29.14 12.83 13.72
N LEU A 377 -28.83 11.64 13.22
CA LEU A 377 -28.22 10.56 14.00
C LEU A 377 -26.75 10.88 14.21
N VAL A 378 -26.32 10.93 15.45
CA VAL A 378 -24.90 11.19 15.79
C VAL A 378 -24.44 10.07 16.71
N GLU A 379 -23.34 9.38 16.35
CA GLU A 379 -22.78 8.35 17.21
C GLU A 379 -22.37 8.96 18.56
N ASP A 380 -22.96 8.47 19.66
CA ASP A 380 -22.70 8.99 21.01
C ASP A 380 -21.53 8.24 21.64
N LYS A 381 -20.36 8.50 21.12
CA LYS A 381 -19.08 8.06 21.67
C LYS A 381 -18.05 9.19 21.62
N ALA A 382 -17.22 9.26 22.64
CA ALA A 382 -16.09 10.17 22.72
C ALA A 382 -16.43 11.60 22.22
N ASN A 383 -16.06 11.91 20.99
CA ASN A 383 -16.20 13.23 20.40
C ASN A 383 -17.63 13.58 19.97
N GLY A 384 -18.43 12.59 19.61
CA GLY A 384 -19.84 12.76 19.23
C GLY A 384 -20.67 13.34 20.38
N THR A 385 -20.43 12.93 21.61
CA THR A 385 -21.07 13.48 22.80
C THR A 385 -20.88 14.99 22.91
N ALA A 386 -19.65 15.48 22.68
CA ALA A 386 -19.34 16.91 22.72
C ALA A 386 -20.07 17.69 21.61
N VAL A 387 -20.16 17.15 20.40
CA VAL A 387 -20.90 17.72 19.27
C VAL A 387 -22.39 17.80 19.58
N ILE A 388 -22.96 16.71 20.13
CA ILE A 388 -24.37 16.64 20.56
C ILE A 388 -24.68 17.72 21.59
N ASP A 389 -23.86 17.87 22.63
CA ASP A 389 -24.09 18.82 23.73
C ASP A 389 -24.12 20.27 23.26
N VAL A 390 -23.25 20.63 22.30
CA VAL A 390 -23.21 21.96 21.72
C VAL A 390 -24.39 22.19 20.77
N LEU A 391 -24.60 21.33 19.81
CA LEU A 391 -25.54 21.55 18.70
C LEU A 391 -26.99 21.23 19.05
N LYS A 392 -27.27 20.44 20.07
CA LYS A 392 -28.64 20.06 20.46
C LYS A 392 -29.53 21.29 20.80
N LYS A 393 -28.93 22.42 21.18
CA LYS A 393 -29.63 23.67 21.46
C LYS A 393 -29.85 24.55 20.22
N GLU A 394 -29.08 24.30 19.17
CA GLU A 394 -29.06 25.11 17.93
C GLU A 394 -29.76 24.41 16.76
N ILE A 395 -29.57 23.09 16.64
CA ILE A 395 -30.07 22.28 15.51
C ILE A 395 -31.15 21.31 16.04
N PRO A 396 -32.40 21.44 15.60
CA PRO A 396 -33.45 20.51 16.00
C PRO A 396 -33.24 19.11 15.42
N GLY A 397 -33.67 18.11 16.19
CA GLY A 397 -33.72 16.71 15.73
C GLY A 397 -32.40 15.95 15.81
N ILE A 398 -31.45 16.39 16.61
CA ILE A 398 -30.27 15.60 16.95
C ILE A 398 -30.66 14.42 17.84
N ILE A 399 -30.32 13.22 17.42
CA ILE A 399 -30.55 11.95 18.09
C ILE A 399 -29.23 11.29 18.39
N PRO A 400 -28.85 11.17 19.66
CA PRO A 400 -27.71 10.36 20.07
C PRO A 400 -27.94 8.90 19.71
N VAL A 401 -26.96 8.24 19.13
CA VAL A 401 -27.01 6.80 18.79
C VAL A 401 -25.88 6.09 19.52
N GLU A 402 -26.23 5.26 20.48
CA GLU A 402 -25.25 4.37 21.12
C GLU A 402 -25.01 3.16 20.19
N PRO A 403 -23.77 2.98 19.68
CA PRO A 403 -23.50 1.85 18.81
C PRO A 403 -23.50 0.54 19.58
N PHE A 404 -24.39 -0.37 19.20
CA PHE A 404 -24.47 -1.71 19.79
C PHE A 404 -23.69 -2.73 18.96
N GLY A 405 -22.79 -3.47 19.59
CA GLY A 405 -21.95 -4.47 18.95
C GLY A 405 -20.73 -3.90 18.22
N GLY A 406 -19.93 -4.77 17.61
CA GLY A 406 -18.76 -4.38 16.81
C GLY A 406 -19.14 -3.81 15.45
N LYS A 407 -18.26 -3.01 14.83
CA LYS A 407 -18.46 -2.39 13.50
C LYS A 407 -18.85 -3.42 12.44
N VAL A 408 -18.17 -4.57 12.39
CA VAL A 408 -18.45 -5.66 11.45
C VAL A 408 -19.86 -6.19 11.57
N VAL A 409 -20.36 -6.35 12.81
CA VAL A 409 -21.72 -6.84 13.08
C VAL A 409 -22.77 -5.82 12.63
N ARG A 410 -22.53 -4.53 12.90
CA ARG A 410 -23.43 -3.44 12.47
C ARG A 410 -23.49 -3.34 10.94
N ALA A 411 -22.35 -3.37 10.27
CA ALA A 411 -22.27 -3.34 8.82
C ALA A 411 -22.97 -4.57 8.20
N HIS A 412 -22.70 -5.77 8.73
CA HIS A 412 -23.32 -7.00 8.24
C HIS A 412 -24.85 -6.96 8.31
N ALA A 413 -25.43 -6.38 9.36
CA ALA A 413 -26.88 -6.23 9.48
C ALA A 413 -27.53 -5.37 8.36
N THR A 414 -26.72 -4.60 7.60
CA THR A 414 -27.17 -3.72 6.52
C THR A 414 -26.80 -4.23 5.13
N THR A 415 -26.08 -5.36 5.01
CA THR A 415 -25.69 -5.92 3.71
C THR A 415 -26.91 -6.36 2.90
N ALA A 416 -27.92 -6.96 3.51
CA ALA A 416 -29.09 -7.50 2.83
C ALA A 416 -29.85 -6.44 2.01
N VAL A 417 -29.95 -5.21 2.49
CA VAL A 417 -30.64 -4.14 1.77
C VAL A 417 -29.83 -3.65 0.56
N ALA A 418 -28.49 -3.65 0.66
CA ALA A 418 -27.62 -3.33 -0.48
C ALA A 418 -27.64 -4.46 -1.51
N GLU A 419 -27.50 -5.72 -1.07
CA GLU A 419 -27.55 -6.93 -1.92
C GLU A 419 -28.88 -7.05 -2.69
N ALA A 420 -29.99 -6.75 -2.04
CA ALA A 420 -31.31 -6.70 -2.69
C ALA A 420 -31.43 -5.59 -3.76
N GLY A 421 -30.43 -4.72 -3.88
CA GLY A 421 -30.41 -3.60 -4.82
C GLY A 421 -31.36 -2.45 -4.43
N ASN A 422 -31.64 -2.30 -3.14
CA ASN A 422 -32.51 -1.25 -2.62
C ASN A 422 -31.74 0.00 -2.14
N VAL A 423 -30.42 0.07 -2.44
CA VAL A 423 -29.60 1.24 -2.12
C VAL A 423 -29.21 1.97 -3.40
N TYR A 424 -29.53 3.22 -3.45
CA TYR A 424 -29.26 4.12 -4.58
C TYR A 424 -28.27 5.20 -4.13
N ILE A 425 -27.16 5.37 -4.86
CA ILE A 425 -26.15 6.38 -4.64
C ILE A 425 -26.03 7.30 -5.85
N PRO A 426 -25.46 8.51 -5.75
CA PRO A 426 -25.36 9.42 -6.88
C PRO A 426 -24.57 8.80 -8.04
N ALA A 427 -24.84 9.24 -9.25
CA ALA A 427 -23.97 8.97 -10.39
C ALA A 427 -22.63 9.71 -10.21
N ALA A 428 -21.50 9.05 -10.51
CA ALA A 428 -20.17 9.62 -10.33
C ALA A 428 -19.94 10.92 -11.15
N SER A 429 -20.63 11.07 -12.28
CA SER A 429 -20.61 12.30 -13.09
C SER A 429 -21.19 13.52 -12.38
N ALA A 430 -22.10 13.32 -11.42
CA ALA A 430 -22.72 14.39 -10.65
C ALA A 430 -22.01 14.61 -9.30
N CYS A 431 -21.50 13.55 -8.69
CA CYS A 431 -20.89 13.56 -7.37
C CYS A 431 -19.60 12.70 -7.37
N PRO A 432 -18.43 13.26 -7.69
CA PRO A 432 -17.16 12.50 -7.79
C PRO A 432 -16.80 11.73 -6.51
N TRP A 433 -17.11 12.28 -5.31
CA TRP A 433 -16.84 11.65 -4.02
C TRP A 433 -17.49 10.26 -3.85
N VAL A 434 -18.52 9.94 -4.63
CA VAL A 434 -19.21 8.64 -4.54
C VAL A 434 -18.32 7.46 -4.90
N MET A 435 -17.24 7.69 -5.64
CA MET A 435 -16.27 6.62 -5.95
C MET A 435 -15.48 6.23 -4.72
N ASP A 436 -15.08 7.20 -3.90
CA ASP A 436 -14.40 6.95 -2.63
C ASP A 436 -15.33 6.22 -1.64
N PHE A 437 -16.62 6.56 -1.63
CA PHE A 437 -17.63 5.83 -0.85
C PHE A 437 -17.68 4.34 -1.27
N VAL A 438 -17.80 4.06 -2.57
CA VAL A 438 -17.88 2.67 -3.07
C VAL A 438 -16.61 1.88 -2.75
N GLU A 439 -15.45 2.52 -2.85
CA GLU A 439 -14.19 1.84 -2.56
C GLU A 439 -13.99 1.58 -1.06
N GLU A 440 -14.38 2.50 -0.17
CA GLU A 440 -14.34 2.27 1.27
C GLU A 440 -15.30 1.16 1.68
N MET A 441 -16.55 1.16 1.17
CA MET A 441 -17.52 0.09 1.38
C MET A 441 -16.97 -1.27 0.90
N ALA A 442 -16.35 -1.29 -0.29
CA ALA A 442 -15.79 -2.50 -0.87
C ALA A 442 -14.54 -3.02 -0.13
N ALA A 443 -13.76 -2.13 0.47
CA ALA A 443 -12.59 -2.49 1.26
C ALA A 443 -12.92 -3.04 2.65
N PHE A 444 -14.11 -2.73 3.17
CA PHE A 444 -14.48 -3.13 4.52
C PHE A 444 -14.64 -4.66 4.66
N PRO A 445 -14.13 -5.30 5.75
CA PRO A 445 -13.60 -4.70 6.98
C PRO A 445 -12.10 -4.45 6.99
N SER A 446 -11.37 -4.75 5.92
CA SER A 446 -9.90 -4.73 5.87
C SER A 446 -9.31 -3.39 5.32
N GLY A 447 -10.16 -2.42 5.01
CA GLY A 447 -9.75 -1.10 4.51
C GLY A 447 -9.07 -0.24 5.57
N ALA A 448 -8.31 0.77 5.12
CA ALA A 448 -7.65 1.74 5.99
C ALA A 448 -8.64 2.66 6.74
N HIS A 449 -9.82 2.86 6.16
CA HIS A 449 -10.90 3.71 6.71
C HIS A 449 -12.23 2.99 6.68
N ASP A 450 -13.11 3.30 7.63
CA ASP A 450 -14.44 2.73 7.77
C ASP A 450 -15.53 3.75 8.20
N ASP A 451 -15.18 5.04 8.20
CA ASP A 451 -16.04 6.13 8.68
C ASP A 451 -17.32 6.27 7.85
N GLN A 452 -17.22 6.08 6.51
CA GLN A 452 -18.39 6.07 5.61
C GLN A 452 -19.27 4.83 5.83
N VAL A 453 -18.64 3.69 6.17
CA VAL A 453 -19.36 2.44 6.51
C VAL A 453 -20.14 2.61 7.81
N ASP A 454 -19.57 3.27 8.82
CA ASP A 454 -20.26 3.52 10.07
C ASP A 454 -21.47 4.44 9.87
N CYS A 455 -21.33 5.54 9.12
CA CYS A 455 -22.46 6.40 8.75
C CYS A 455 -23.54 5.67 7.95
N TYR A 456 -23.14 4.86 6.95
CA TYR A 456 -24.05 4.02 6.17
C TYR A 456 -24.82 3.04 7.07
N SER A 457 -24.09 2.32 7.91
CA SER A 457 -24.65 1.30 8.79
C SER A 457 -25.64 1.89 9.79
N GLN A 458 -25.30 3.03 10.40
CA GLN A 458 -26.15 3.76 11.33
C GLN A 458 -27.46 4.22 10.66
N ALA A 459 -27.37 4.85 9.47
CA ALA A 459 -28.55 5.30 8.74
C ALA A 459 -29.46 4.14 8.35
N ASN A 460 -28.87 3.05 7.87
CA ASN A 460 -29.62 1.90 7.40
C ASN A 460 -30.20 1.05 8.54
N ALA A 461 -29.52 0.94 9.68
CA ALA A 461 -30.08 0.35 10.89
C ALA A 461 -31.31 1.14 11.38
N TYR A 462 -31.20 2.47 11.44
CA TYR A 462 -32.32 3.34 11.80
C TYR A 462 -33.56 3.10 10.91
N TYR A 463 -33.37 2.96 9.59
CA TYR A 463 -34.50 2.65 8.69
C TYR A 463 -35.06 1.25 8.90
N ASN A 464 -34.24 0.25 9.28
CA ASN A 464 -34.72 -1.10 9.59
C ASN A 464 -35.61 -1.11 10.82
N ASP A 465 -35.20 -0.42 11.88
CA ASP A 465 -35.93 -0.39 13.16
C ASP A 465 -37.27 0.38 13.06
N ASN A 466 -37.35 1.35 12.13
CA ASN A 466 -38.53 2.19 11.93
C ASN A 466 -39.45 1.73 10.78
N THR A 467 -39.29 0.49 10.29
CA THR A 467 -40.18 -0.08 9.26
C THR A 467 -41.52 -0.56 9.81
N PHE A 468 -41.71 -0.71 11.12
CA PHE A 468 -42.96 -1.06 11.80
C PHE A 468 -43.48 0.10 12.66
N ASP A 469 -44.05 1.12 12.05
CA ASP A 469 -44.92 2.03 12.80
C ASP A 469 -46.33 1.43 12.84
N ILE A 470 -46.64 0.78 13.95
CA ILE A 470 -47.98 0.22 14.25
C ILE A 470 -49.09 1.28 14.11
N ARG A 471 -48.73 2.59 14.14
CA ARG A 471 -49.71 3.67 14.02
C ARG A 471 -50.28 3.82 12.61
N SER A 472 -49.60 3.30 11.57
CA SER A 472 -50.10 3.29 10.20
C SER A 472 -51.18 2.23 9.94
N LEU A 473 -51.46 1.34 10.91
CA LEU A 473 -52.53 0.33 10.82
C LEU A 473 -53.84 0.79 11.47
N ILE A 474 -53.91 2.01 12.00
CA ILE A 474 -55.12 2.52 12.73
C ILE A 474 -55.69 3.77 12.03
N THR A 475 -55.28 4.05 10.83
CA THR A 475 -55.98 4.99 9.90
C THR A 475 -56.39 4.23 8.68
#